data_88ee1d5ba4556e00bec81434969abce4
#
_entry.id   88ee1d5ba4556e00bec81434969abce4
#
_cell.length_a   1.000
_cell.length_b   1.000
_cell.length_c   1.000
_cell.angle_alpha   90.00
_cell.angle_beta   90.00
_cell.angle_gamma   90.00
#
_symmetry.space_group_name_H-M   'P 1'
#
loop_
_entity.id
_entity.type
_entity.pdbx_description
1 polymer ?
#
loop_
_entity_poly.entity_id
_entity_poly.type
_entity_poly.pdbx_seq_one_letter_code
_entity_poly.pdbx_strand_id
1 'polypeptide(L)'
;MEQQYKTDAEIYAVLEREIIDLTVRPGSALSENPLCTRFGAPRSMIRVVLQKLQENGLVRIVPYKGTTVTRLNRRIVDELIYERTAVEARILRDFAPIATPAQRAQIRARVDAYEALARVENPDFNKLYEADCRLHETWFSAMDKMYLWSTLQNAHADYSRFRMLDTMTTGGLDEVIADHRNLLNAIERCDLAAFEPLVERHLYGGIRRLGSKLTKEYADFFEPETVK
;
A
#
# COMPACT_ATOMS: atom_id res chain seq x y z
N MET A 1 -29.03 -5.18 7.29
CA MET A 1 -28.67 -6.53 7.76
C MET A 1 -27.24 -6.44 8.25
N GLU A 2 -26.99 -6.56 9.57
CA GLU A 2 -25.65 -6.64 10.12
C GLU A 2 -25.01 -7.95 9.64
N GLN A 3 -23.86 -7.85 8.98
CA GLN A 3 -23.11 -9.01 8.53
C GLN A 3 -22.47 -9.66 9.76
N GLN A 4 -22.93 -10.84 10.15
CA GLN A 4 -22.36 -11.59 11.26
C GLN A 4 -21.10 -12.31 10.77
N TYR A 5 -19.93 -11.92 11.25
CA TYR A 5 -18.67 -12.57 10.95
C TYR A 5 -18.53 -13.84 11.80
N LYS A 6 -18.13 -14.95 11.17
CA LYS A 6 -18.06 -16.27 11.83
C LYS A 6 -16.67 -16.62 12.36
N THR A 7 -15.62 -16.00 11.83
CA THR A 7 -14.23 -16.34 12.13
C THR A 7 -13.38 -15.10 12.49
N ASP A 8 -12.34 -15.33 13.29
CA ASP A 8 -11.34 -14.30 13.60
C ASP A 8 -10.58 -13.81 12.34
N ALA A 9 -10.39 -14.68 11.35
CA ALA A 9 -9.75 -14.31 10.08
C ALA A 9 -10.59 -13.32 9.26
N GLU A 10 -11.91 -13.50 9.20
CA GLU A 10 -12.80 -12.56 8.50
C GLU A 10 -12.85 -11.20 9.20
N ILE A 11 -12.89 -11.17 10.53
CA ILE A 11 -12.85 -9.92 11.31
C ILE A 11 -11.51 -9.22 11.12
N TYR A 12 -10.39 -9.98 11.18
CA TYR A 12 -9.06 -9.47 10.93
C TYR A 12 -8.97 -8.79 9.55
N ALA A 13 -9.38 -9.48 8.49
CA ALA A 13 -9.32 -8.97 7.12
C ALA A 13 -10.13 -7.67 6.93
N VAL A 14 -11.28 -7.55 7.61
CA VAL A 14 -12.08 -6.31 7.57
C VAL A 14 -11.36 -5.18 8.29
N LEU A 15 -10.86 -5.40 9.51
CA LEU A 15 -10.18 -4.35 10.28
C LEU A 15 -8.84 -3.96 9.63
N GLU A 16 -8.07 -4.92 9.13
CA GLU A 16 -6.85 -4.67 8.39
C GLU A 16 -7.11 -3.75 7.19
N ARG A 17 -8.10 -4.09 6.36
CA ARG A 17 -8.48 -3.27 5.20
C ARG A 17 -8.88 -1.85 5.62
N GLU A 18 -9.73 -1.70 6.66
CA GLU A 18 -10.18 -0.39 7.15
C GLU A 18 -9.06 0.47 7.74
N ILE A 19 -8.02 -0.17 8.29
CA ILE A 19 -6.83 0.54 8.76
C ILE A 19 -5.93 0.93 7.58
N ILE A 20 -5.78 0.04 6.59
CA ILE A 20 -4.95 0.32 5.39
C ILE A 20 -5.59 1.40 4.52
N ASP A 21 -6.92 1.35 4.31
CA ASP A 21 -7.65 2.35 3.50
C ASP A 21 -7.98 3.64 4.28
N LEU A 22 -7.47 3.77 5.51
CA LEU A 22 -7.63 4.93 6.40
C LEU A 22 -9.07 5.23 6.83
N THR A 23 -10.03 4.33 6.59
CA THR A 23 -11.39 4.39 7.15
C THR A 23 -11.31 4.46 8.68
N VAL A 24 -10.42 3.66 9.27
CA VAL A 24 -10.02 3.79 10.67
C VAL A 24 -8.69 4.57 10.74
N ARG A 25 -8.78 5.82 11.18
CA ARG A 25 -7.67 6.77 11.14
C ARG A 25 -6.49 6.36 12.04
N PRO A 26 -5.24 6.63 11.63
CA PRO A 26 -4.07 6.51 12.50
C PRO A 26 -4.27 7.28 13.82
N GLY A 27 -3.88 6.68 14.93
CA GLY A 27 -4.06 7.25 16.28
C GLY A 27 -5.45 7.02 16.88
N SER A 28 -6.43 6.50 16.15
CA SER A 28 -7.78 6.21 16.67
C SER A 28 -7.75 5.08 17.70
N ALA A 29 -8.65 5.18 18.70
CA ALA A 29 -8.86 4.09 19.65
C ALA A 29 -9.71 2.97 19.05
N LEU A 30 -9.31 1.73 19.27
CA LEU A 30 -10.06 0.53 18.95
C LEU A 30 -10.50 -0.16 20.25
N SER A 31 -11.74 0.05 20.65
CA SER A 31 -12.29 -0.51 21.90
C SER A 31 -12.90 -1.88 21.65
N GLU A 32 -12.63 -2.85 22.55
CA GLU A 32 -13.13 -4.23 22.45
C GLU A 32 -14.68 -4.28 22.40
N ASN A 33 -15.37 -3.52 23.26
CA ASN A 33 -16.84 -3.59 23.35
C ASN A 33 -17.55 -3.17 22.05
N PRO A 34 -17.24 -2.01 21.43
CA PRO A 34 -17.80 -1.65 20.13
C PRO A 34 -17.53 -2.69 19.05
N LEU A 35 -16.32 -3.29 19.03
CA LEU A 35 -15.98 -4.34 18.07
C LEU A 35 -16.78 -5.63 18.32
N CYS A 36 -16.96 -6.05 19.58
CA CYS A 36 -17.82 -7.17 19.92
C CYS A 36 -19.27 -6.95 19.40
N THR A 37 -19.81 -5.78 19.62
CA THR A 37 -21.16 -5.43 19.15
C THR A 37 -21.23 -5.41 17.62
N ARG A 38 -20.26 -4.75 16.98
CA ARG A 38 -20.21 -4.60 15.53
C ARG A 38 -20.12 -5.95 14.79
N PHE A 39 -19.31 -6.86 15.30
CA PHE A 39 -19.06 -8.15 14.63
C PHE A 39 -19.89 -9.31 15.19
N GLY A 40 -20.70 -9.07 16.23
CA GLY A 40 -21.42 -10.16 16.91
C GLY A 40 -20.47 -11.21 17.51
N ALA A 41 -19.23 -10.83 17.85
CA ALA A 41 -18.17 -11.75 18.23
C ALA A 41 -17.85 -11.66 19.75
N PRO A 42 -17.47 -12.78 20.38
CA PRO A 42 -17.06 -12.78 21.78
C PRO A 42 -15.75 -12.01 21.98
N ARG A 43 -15.59 -11.43 23.18
CA ARG A 43 -14.40 -10.61 23.53
C ARG A 43 -13.09 -11.37 23.34
N SER A 44 -13.04 -12.67 23.62
CA SER A 44 -11.85 -13.52 23.39
C SER A 44 -11.41 -13.52 21.93
N MET A 45 -12.35 -13.61 20.99
CA MET A 45 -12.06 -13.57 19.55
C MET A 45 -11.56 -12.18 19.12
N ILE A 46 -12.19 -11.09 19.57
CA ILE A 46 -11.73 -9.73 19.28
C ILE A 46 -10.31 -9.52 19.80
N ARG A 47 -9.96 -10.03 20.99
CA ARG A 47 -8.58 -9.94 21.51
C ARG A 47 -7.57 -10.66 20.63
N VAL A 48 -7.90 -11.85 20.12
CA VAL A 48 -7.04 -12.57 19.16
C VAL A 48 -6.83 -11.75 17.90
N VAL A 49 -7.88 -11.15 17.36
CA VAL A 49 -7.78 -10.28 16.18
C VAL A 49 -6.91 -9.05 16.46
N LEU A 50 -7.13 -8.34 17.58
CA LEU A 50 -6.31 -7.18 17.94
C LEU A 50 -4.85 -7.55 18.16
N GLN A 51 -4.57 -8.73 18.71
CA GLN A 51 -3.21 -9.23 18.88
C GLN A 51 -2.52 -9.48 17.52
N LYS A 52 -3.22 -10.12 16.57
CA LYS A 52 -2.72 -10.30 15.21
C LYS A 52 -2.47 -8.96 14.50
N LEU A 53 -3.36 -7.98 14.66
CA LEU A 53 -3.15 -6.63 14.13
C LEU A 53 -1.92 -5.95 14.75
N GLN A 54 -1.64 -6.19 16.05
CA GLN A 54 -0.44 -5.69 16.70
C GLN A 54 0.84 -6.36 16.18
N GLU A 55 0.82 -7.67 15.97
CA GLU A 55 1.94 -8.43 15.39
C GLU A 55 2.33 -7.90 14.01
N ASN A 56 1.33 -7.43 13.24
CA ASN A 56 1.52 -6.80 11.93
C ASN A 56 1.70 -5.27 11.99
N GLY A 57 1.94 -4.69 13.18
CA GLY A 57 2.25 -3.28 13.34
C GLY A 57 1.08 -2.31 13.12
N LEU A 58 -0.15 -2.80 12.90
CA LEU A 58 -1.33 -2.00 12.59
C LEU A 58 -1.94 -1.33 13.82
N VAL A 59 -1.81 -1.94 14.99
CA VAL A 59 -2.28 -1.38 16.25
C VAL A 59 -1.24 -1.51 17.34
N ARG A 60 -1.42 -0.72 18.40
CA ARG A 60 -0.64 -0.80 19.63
C ARG A 60 -1.56 -1.07 20.82
N ILE A 61 -1.37 -2.19 21.48
CA ILE A 61 -2.08 -2.55 22.71
C ILE A 61 -1.24 -2.13 23.91
N VAL A 62 -1.78 -1.27 24.74
CA VAL A 62 -1.12 -0.84 25.98
C VAL A 62 -1.96 -1.31 27.16
N PRO A 63 -1.40 -2.13 28.06
CA PRO A 63 -2.11 -2.60 29.25
C PRO A 63 -2.78 -1.44 30.01
N TYR A 64 -4.04 -1.60 30.38
CA TYR A 64 -4.88 -0.61 31.07
C TYR A 64 -5.16 0.71 30.34
N LYS A 65 -4.55 0.95 29.17
CA LYS A 65 -4.78 2.16 28.34
C LYS A 65 -5.60 1.89 27.08
N GLY A 66 -5.68 0.62 26.68
CA GLY A 66 -6.47 0.21 25.50
C GLY A 66 -5.64 -0.04 24.25
N THR A 67 -6.33 -0.14 23.13
CA THR A 67 -5.74 -0.37 21.80
C THR A 67 -5.92 0.87 20.95
N THR A 68 -4.87 1.26 20.22
CA THR A 68 -4.89 2.38 19.28
C THR A 68 -4.29 1.94 17.94
N VAL A 69 -4.82 2.47 16.84
CA VAL A 69 -4.20 2.32 15.51
C VAL A 69 -2.86 3.04 15.52
N THR A 70 -1.80 2.38 15.02
CA THR A 70 -0.47 2.99 14.96
C THR A 70 -0.48 4.19 14.03
N ARG A 71 0.31 5.21 14.39
CA ARG A 71 0.63 6.29 13.46
C ARG A 71 1.69 5.81 12.46
N LEU A 72 1.71 6.44 11.28
CA LEU A 72 2.74 6.16 10.28
C LEU A 72 4.08 6.73 10.73
N ASN A 73 5.14 5.99 10.49
CA ASN A 73 6.48 6.49 10.71
C ASN A 73 7.07 6.97 9.36
N ARG A 74 7.23 8.30 9.23
CA ARG A 74 7.71 8.92 7.99
C ARG A 74 9.08 8.39 7.56
N ARG A 75 9.97 8.17 8.53
CA ARG A 75 11.31 7.64 8.25
C ARG A 75 11.23 6.22 7.71
N ILE A 76 10.36 5.38 8.30
CA ILE A 76 10.15 4.01 7.82
C ILE A 76 9.57 4.05 6.40
N VAL A 77 8.59 4.92 6.11
CA VAL A 77 8.05 5.08 4.75
C VAL A 77 9.15 5.41 3.74
N ASP A 78 10.07 6.33 4.08
CA ASP A 78 11.20 6.69 3.21
C ASP A 78 12.16 5.51 2.97
N GLU A 79 12.54 4.79 4.04
CA GLU A 79 13.40 3.61 3.96
C GLU A 79 12.76 2.50 3.08
N LEU A 80 11.44 2.32 3.16
CA LEU A 80 10.68 1.36 2.35
C LEU A 80 10.61 1.74 0.88
N ILE A 81 10.45 3.03 0.58
CA ILE A 81 10.50 3.52 -0.79
C ILE A 81 11.90 3.27 -1.37
N TYR A 82 12.94 3.53 -0.59
CA TYR A 82 14.33 3.27 -0.99
C TYR A 82 14.55 1.77 -1.30
N GLU A 83 14.12 0.88 -0.39
CA GLU A 83 14.19 -0.57 -0.57
C GLU A 83 13.49 -1.01 -1.85
N ARG A 84 12.22 -0.57 -2.05
CA ARG A 84 11.46 -0.89 -3.25
C ARG A 84 12.14 -0.38 -4.50
N THR A 85 12.65 0.85 -4.51
CA THR A 85 13.36 1.44 -5.65
C THR A 85 14.54 0.56 -6.05
N ALA A 86 15.37 0.16 -5.09
CA ALA A 86 16.55 -0.66 -5.35
C ALA A 86 16.18 -2.04 -5.93
N VAL A 87 15.16 -2.69 -5.36
CA VAL A 87 14.73 -4.04 -5.78
C VAL A 87 13.99 -4.00 -7.11
N GLU A 88 13.00 -3.10 -7.27
CA GLU A 88 12.16 -3.07 -8.47
C GLU A 88 12.94 -2.60 -9.70
N ALA A 89 13.80 -1.59 -9.57
CA ALA A 89 14.65 -1.14 -10.68
C ALA A 89 15.57 -2.27 -11.15
N ARG A 90 16.13 -3.05 -10.23
CA ARG A 90 16.96 -4.21 -10.58
C ARG A 90 16.17 -5.30 -11.29
N ILE A 91 14.98 -5.64 -10.79
CA ILE A 91 14.12 -6.64 -11.42
C ILE A 91 13.74 -6.22 -12.84
N LEU A 92 13.33 -4.97 -13.05
CA LEU A 92 12.97 -4.45 -14.37
C LEU A 92 14.13 -4.46 -15.35
N ARG A 93 15.37 -4.11 -14.90
CA ARG A 93 16.59 -4.20 -15.72
C ARG A 93 16.91 -5.63 -16.17
N ASP A 94 16.70 -6.60 -15.27
CA ASP A 94 16.95 -8.01 -15.59
C ASP A 94 15.82 -8.60 -16.44
N PHE A 95 14.58 -8.14 -16.27
CA PHE A 95 13.40 -8.60 -16.98
C PHE A 95 13.31 -8.11 -18.44
N ALA A 96 13.54 -6.81 -18.68
CA ALA A 96 13.26 -6.19 -19.97
C ALA A 96 13.96 -6.85 -21.16
N PRO A 97 15.25 -7.29 -21.08
CA PRO A 97 15.95 -7.96 -22.19
C PRO A 97 15.37 -9.33 -22.54
N ILE A 98 14.77 -10.03 -21.58
CA ILE A 98 14.27 -11.41 -21.75
C ILE A 98 12.75 -11.48 -21.84
N ALA A 99 12.05 -10.34 -21.70
CA ALA A 99 10.60 -10.26 -21.71
C ALA A 99 10.03 -10.79 -23.03
N THR A 100 9.17 -11.79 -22.95
CA THR A 100 8.47 -12.32 -24.12
C THR A 100 7.37 -11.36 -24.62
N PRO A 101 6.93 -11.46 -25.90
CA PRO A 101 5.80 -10.67 -26.38
C PRO A 101 4.54 -10.83 -25.53
N ALA A 102 4.26 -12.04 -25.01
CA ALA A 102 3.12 -12.31 -24.15
C ALA A 102 3.23 -11.59 -22.80
N GLN A 103 4.41 -11.58 -22.19
CA GLN A 103 4.65 -10.86 -20.93
C GLN A 103 4.54 -9.34 -21.11
N ARG A 104 5.05 -8.78 -22.21
CA ARG A 104 4.89 -7.35 -22.53
C ARG A 104 3.41 -7.00 -22.74
N ALA A 105 2.66 -7.85 -23.44
CA ALA A 105 1.21 -7.67 -23.63
C ALA A 105 0.44 -7.74 -22.29
N GLN A 106 0.85 -8.62 -21.37
CA GLN A 106 0.27 -8.72 -20.02
C GLN A 106 0.50 -7.43 -19.23
N ILE A 107 1.73 -6.89 -19.22
CA ILE A 107 2.03 -5.64 -18.53
C ILE A 107 1.22 -4.48 -19.12
N ARG A 108 1.13 -4.39 -20.45
CA ARG A 108 0.30 -3.37 -21.12
C ARG A 108 -1.15 -3.47 -20.67
N ALA A 109 -1.73 -4.67 -20.64
CA ALA A 109 -3.10 -4.88 -20.18
C ALA A 109 -3.29 -4.47 -18.71
N ARG A 110 -2.28 -4.65 -17.83
CA ARG A 110 -2.32 -4.17 -16.44
C ARG A 110 -2.29 -2.65 -16.35
N VAL A 111 -1.45 -1.99 -17.16
CA VAL A 111 -1.40 -0.51 -17.23
C VAL A 111 -2.73 0.03 -17.75
N ASP A 112 -3.28 -0.55 -18.82
CA ASP A 112 -4.57 -0.14 -19.38
C ASP A 112 -5.72 -0.34 -18.38
N ALA A 113 -5.71 -1.43 -17.62
CA ALA A 113 -6.70 -1.69 -16.56
C ALA A 113 -6.61 -0.67 -15.42
N TYR A 114 -5.39 -0.31 -14.96
CA TYR A 114 -5.21 0.72 -13.96
C TYR A 114 -5.73 2.08 -14.46
N GLU A 115 -5.36 2.47 -15.68
CA GLU A 115 -5.83 3.72 -16.28
C GLU A 115 -7.35 3.78 -16.42
N ALA A 116 -7.99 2.68 -16.84
CA ALA A 116 -9.45 2.60 -16.94
C ALA A 116 -10.13 2.80 -15.58
N LEU A 117 -9.58 2.22 -14.50
CA LEU A 117 -10.08 2.41 -13.13
C LEU A 117 -9.87 3.84 -12.62
N ALA A 118 -8.76 4.48 -13.02
CA ALA A 118 -8.40 5.83 -12.56
C ALA A 118 -9.20 6.95 -13.25
N ARG A 119 -9.72 6.69 -14.47
CA ARG A 119 -10.42 7.70 -15.26
C ARG A 119 -11.94 7.76 -15.04
N VAL A 120 -12.50 6.96 -14.14
CA VAL A 120 -13.91 7.08 -13.76
C VAL A 120 -14.11 8.32 -12.87
N GLU A 121 -15.31 8.89 -12.89
CA GLU A 121 -15.64 10.09 -12.14
C GLU A 121 -15.39 9.97 -10.61
N ASN A 122 -15.69 8.81 -10.03
CA ASN A 122 -15.46 8.52 -8.61
C ASN A 122 -14.71 7.20 -8.50
N PRO A 123 -13.38 7.20 -8.58
CA PRO A 123 -12.59 5.99 -8.58
C PRO A 123 -12.62 5.29 -7.21
N ASP A 124 -12.73 3.98 -7.25
CA ASP A 124 -12.57 3.12 -6.07
C ASP A 124 -11.07 2.97 -5.76
N PHE A 125 -10.61 3.67 -4.73
CA PHE A 125 -9.19 3.71 -4.37
C PHE A 125 -8.64 2.34 -3.93
N ASN A 126 -9.48 1.46 -3.36
CA ASN A 126 -9.07 0.10 -3.04
C ASN A 126 -8.80 -0.71 -4.32
N LYS A 127 -9.67 -0.59 -5.34
CA LYS A 127 -9.44 -1.24 -6.64
C LYS A 127 -8.22 -0.69 -7.37
N LEU A 128 -7.97 0.62 -7.26
CA LEU A 128 -6.75 1.24 -7.81
C LEU A 128 -5.50 0.70 -7.12
N TYR A 129 -5.51 0.64 -5.79
CA TYR A 129 -4.41 0.07 -5.01
C TYR A 129 -4.12 -1.39 -5.40
N GLU A 130 -5.17 -2.21 -5.51
CA GLU A 130 -5.04 -3.60 -5.96
C GLU A 130 -4.53 -3.73 -7.40
N ALA A 131 -5.01 -2.87 -8.31
CA ALA A 131 -4.58 -2.88 -9.72
C ALA A 131 -3.10 -2.51 -9.84
N ASP A 132 -2.65 -1.52 -9.07
CA ASP A 132 -1.25 -1.13 -8.97
C ASP A 132 -0.38 -2.28 -8.41
N CYS A 133 -0.80 -2.91 -7.32
CA CYS A 133 -0.10 -4.09 -6.78
C CYS A 133 0.03 -5.21 -7.82
N ARG A 134 -1.05 -5.52 -8.56
CA ARG A 134 -1.04 -6.53 -9.63
C ARG A 134 -0.13 -6.17 -10.81
N LEU A 135 0.01 -4.88 -11.12
CA LEU A 135 0.95 -4.43 -12.14
C LEU A 135 2.39 -4.71 -11.70
N HIS A 136 2.77 -4.25 -10.50
CA HIS A 136 4.11 -4.46 -9.96
C HIS A 136 4.43 -5.95 -9.75
N GLU A 137 3.50 -6.75 -9.25
CA GLU A 137 3.64 -8.20 -9.11
C GLU A 137 4.03 -8.90 -10.43
N THR A 138 3.58 -8.37 -11.58
CA THR A 138 3.77 -9.04 -12.88
C THR A 138 5.24 -9.25 -13.23
N TRP A 139 6.12 -8.27 -13.01
CA TRP A 139 7.55 -8.46 -13.29
C TRP A 139 8.27 -9.27 -12.23
N PHE A 140 7.85 -9.25 -10.96
CA PHE A 140 8.38 -10.15 -9.95
C PHE A 140 8.04 -11.61 -10.27
N SER A 141 6.79 -11.87 -10.67
CA SER A 141 6.34 -13.20 -11.09
C SER A 141 7.09 -13.68 -12.33
N ALA A 142 7.27 -12.82 -13.32
CA ALA A 142 7.99 -13.15 -14.56
C ALA A 142 9.47 -13.51 -14.31
N MET A 143 10.06 -12.99 -13.24
CA MET A 143 11.45 -13.23 -12.84
C MET A 143 11.61 -14.30 -11.76
N ASP A 144 10.51 -15.00 -11.39
CA ASP A 144 10.50 -16.00 -10.29
C ASP A 144 11.02 -15.40 -8.96
N LYS A 145 10.56 -14.18 -8.64
CA LYS A 145 10.95 -13.42 -7.45
C LYS A 145 9.77 -13.14 -6.50
N MET A 146 8.81 -14.06 -6.46
CA MET A 146 7.59 -13.91 -5.64
C MET A 146 7.88 -13.85 -4.13
N TYR A 147 8.98 -14.45 -3.66
CA TYR A 147 9.40 -14.29 -2.27
C TYR A 147 9.78 -12.85 -1.95
N LEU A 148 10.54 -12.17 -2.83
CA LEU A 148 10.85 -10.76 -2.67
C LEU A 148 9.57 -9.89 -2.71
N TRP A 149 8.66 -10.18 -3.64
CA TRP A 149 7.38 -9.49 -3.71
C TRP A 149 6.60 -9.63 -2.41
N SER A 150 6.45 -10.85 -1.88
CA SER A 150 5.73 -11.08 -0.63
C SER A 150 6.41 -10.37 0.56
N THR A 151 7.74 -10.32 0.59
CA THR A 151 8.48 -9.57 1.62
C THR A 151 8.17 -8.08 1.54
N LEU A 152 8.22 -7.49 0.35
CA LEU A 152 7.86 -6.08 0.13
C LEU A 152 6.40 -5.78 0.47
N GLN A 153 5.46 -6.71 0.26
CA GLN A 153 4.05 -6.50 0.59
C GLN A 153 3.75 -6.68 2.08
N ASN A 154 4.32 -7.70 2.72
CA ASN A 154 3.98 -8.07 4.09
C ASN A 154 4.68 -7.21 5.15
N ALA A 155 5.79 -6.58 4.83
CA ALA A 155 6.58 -5.84 5.81
C ALA A 155 5.99 -4.46 6.18
N HIS A 156 4.90 -3.96 5.49
CA HIS A 156 4.85 -2.50 5.37
C HIS A 156 3.44 -1.88 5.41
N ALA A 157 2.75 -2.08 6.50
CA ALA A 157 1.51 -1.37 6.79
C ALA A 157 1.65 0.17 6.67
N ASP A 158 2.81 0.73 7.00
CA ASP A 158 3.09 2.17 6.88
C ASP A 158 3.12 2.63 5.43
N TYR A 159 3.80 1.88 4.56
CA TYR A 159 3.88 2.23 3.15
C TYR A 159 2.53 2.08 2.43
N SER A 160 1.77 1.02 2.72
CA SER A 160 0.44 0.81 2.17
C SER A 160 -0.53 1.94 2.55
N ARG A 161 -0.54 2.33 3.83
CA ARG A 161 -1.35 3.46 4.33
C ARG A 161 -0.90 4.79 3.74
N PHE A 162 0.41 4.99 3.60
CA PHE A 162 0.97 6.18 2.96
C PHE A 162 0.54 6.30 1.49
N ARG A 163 0.61 5.20 0.73
CA ARG A 163 0.14 5.18 -0.67
C ARG A 163 -1.36 5.46 -0.76
N MET A 164 -2.15 4.90 0.15
CA MET A 164 -3.58 5.16 0.19
C MET A 164 -3.85 6.64 0.47
N LEU A 165 -3.14 7.24 1.44
CA LEU A 165 -3.24 8.67 1.75
C LEU A 165 -2.93 9.55 0.53
N ASP A 166 -1.86 9.26 -0.20
CA ASP A 166 -1.50 9.96 -1.43
C ASP A 166 -2.60 9.84 -2.49
N THR A 167 -3.03 8.63 -2.79
CA THR A 167 -4.04 8.35 -3.82
C THR A 167 -5.36 9.06 -3.54
N MET A 168 -5.83 9.07 -2.28
CA MET A 168 -7.09 9.68 -1.89
C MET A 168 -7.07 11.21 -1.86
N THR A 169 -5.91 11.82 -1.65
CA THR A 169 -5.85 13.24 -1.24
C THR A 169 -5.24 14.18 -2.25
N THR A 170 -4.44 13.67 -3.18
CA THR A 170 -3.69 14.55 -4.09
C THR A 170 -4.29 14.66 -5.47
N GLY A 171 -5.22 13.78 -5.86
CA GLY A 171 -5.73 13.72 -7.24
C GLY A 171 -4.65 13.40 -8.28
N GLY A 172 -3.48 12.91 -7.84
CA GLY A 172 -2.30 12.67 -8.69
C GLY A 172 -2.38 11.45 -9.60
N LEU A 173 -3.59 10.98 -9.92
CA LEU A 173 -3.79 9.79 -10.75
C LEU A 173 -3.19 9.92 -12.15
N ASP A 174 -3.25 11.12 -12.76
CA ASP A 174 -2.65 11.34 -14.08
C ASP A 174 -1.12 11.20 -14.06
N GLU A 175 -0.46 11.63 -12.97
CA GLU A 175 0.99 11.44 -12.80
C GLU A 175 1.33 9.96 -12.66
N VAL A 176 0.57 9.21 -11.86
CA VAL A 176 0.76 7.77 -11.68
C VAL A 176 0.52 7.01 -12.99
N ILE A 177 -0.52 7.37 -13.75
CA ILE A 177 -0.77 6.81 -15.09
C ILE A 177 0.43 7.07 -16.01
N ALA A 178 0.93 8.31 -16.04
CA ALA A 178 2.08 8.67 -16.86
C ALA A 178 3.34 7.88 -16.46
N ASP A 179 3.57 7.67 -15.16
CA ASP A 179 4.69 6.88 -14.67
C ASP A 179 4.59 5.41 -15.09
N HIS A 180 3.41 4.78 -14.98
CA HIS A 180 3.20 3.41 -15.46
C HIS A 180 3.40 3.30 -16.97
N ARG A 181 2.92 4.28 -17.78
CA ARG A 181 3.15 4.34 -19.22
C ARG A 181 4.63 4.47 -19.55
N ASN A 182 5.39 5.27 -18.80
CA ASN A 182 6.82 5.43 -19.01
C ASN A 182 7.59 4.14 -18.68
N LEU A 183 7.24 3.43 -17.60
CA LEU A 183 7.81 2.12 -17.27
C LEU A 183 7.52 1.09 -18.38
N LEU A 184 6.27 1.01 -18.87
CA LEU A 184 5.90 0.16 -19.98
C LEU A 184 6.73 0.48 -21.23
N ASN A 185 6.85 1.75 -21.61
CA ASN A 185 7.65 2.18 -22.77
C ASN A 185 9.13 1.79 -22.61
N ALA A 186 9.71 1.92 -21.41
CA ALA A 186 11.08 1.50 -21.14
C ALA A 186 11.26 -0.02 -21.28
N ILE A 187 10.29 -0.82 -20.83
CA ILE A 187 10.28 -2.28 -21.03
C ILE A 187 10.23 -2.63 -22.52
N GLU A 188 9.35 -1.97 -23.29
CA GLU A 188 9.16 -2.23 -24.72
C GLU A 188 10.40 -1.88 -25.54
N ARG A 189 11.10 -0.80 -25.19
CA ARG A 189 12.34 -0.34 -25.84
C ARG A 189 13.59 -1.01 -25.29
N CYS A 190 13.49 -1.78 -24.21
CA CYS A 190 14.62 -2.35 -23.49
C CYS A 190 15.61 -1.26 -23.05
N ASP A 191 15.10 -0.13 -22.55
CA ASP A 191 15.92 1.00 -22.08
C ASP A 191 16.33 0.77 -20.61
N LEU A 192 17.44 0.05 -20.45
CA LEU A 192 17.93 -0.38 -19.13
C LEU A 192 18.36 0.79 -18.23
N ALA A 193 18.78 1.91 -18.82
CA ALA A 193 19.21 3.08 -18.06
C ALA A 193 18.02 3.88 -17.48
N ALA A 194 16.84 3.74 -18.07
CA ALA A 194 15.66 4.47 -17.66
C ALA A 194 15.00 3.90 -16.38
N PHE A 195 15.21 2.63 -16.01
CA PHE A 195 14.44 1.98 -14.96
C PHE A 195 14.65 2.61 -13.59
N GLU A 196 15.89 2.84 -13.16
CA GLU A 196 16.16 3.40 -11.83
C GLU A 196 15.50 4.79 -11.65
N PRO A 197 15.72 5.78 -12.53
CA PRO A 197 15.08 7.09 -12.37
C PRO A 197 13.55 7.06 -12.54
N LEU A 198 13.00 6.13 -13.36
CA LEU A 198 11.55 6.00 -13.51
C LEU A 198 10.91 5.38 -12.27
N VAL A 199 11.49 4.32 -11.71
CA VAL A 199 11.00 3.67 -10.48
C VAL A 199 11.11 4.63 -9.31
N GLU A 200 12.25 5.33 -9.15
CA GLU A 200 12.44 6.35 -8.12
C GLU A 200 11.39 7.45 -8.23
N ARG A 201 11.19 8.02 -9.42
CA ARG A 201 10.18 9.05 -9.64
C ARG A 201 8.78 8.56 -9.28
N HIS A 202 8.41 7.37 -9.69
CA HIS A 202 7.12 6.75 -9.42
C HIS A 202 6.90 6.55 -7.92
N LEU A 203 7.82 5.87 -7.23
CA LEU A 203 7.66 5.50 -5.82
C LEU A 203 7.75 6.71 -4.87
N TYR A 204 8.65 7.68 -5.13
CA TYR A 204 8.73 8.93 -4.38
C TYR A 204 7.65 9.95 -4.76
N GLY A 205 6.84 9.67 -5.79
CA GLY A 205 5.76 10.55 -6.25
C GLY A 205 4.83 11.01 -5.13
N GLY A 206 4.41 10.09 -4.27
CA GLY A 206 3.54 10.39 -3.15
C GLY A 206 4.11 11.41 -2.16
N ILE A 207 5.41 11.32 -1.84
CA ILE A 207 6.08 12.29 -0.95
C ILE A 207 6.06 13.68 -1.59
N ARG A 208 6.33 13.77 -2.89
CA ARG A 208 6.31 15.05 -3.63
C ARG A 208 4.92 15.64 -3.70
N ARG A 209 3.89 14.84 -4.05
CA ARG A 209 2.50 15.30 -4.18
C ARG A 209 1.89 15.75 -2.87
N LEU A 210 2.10 14.97 -1.81
CA LEU A 210 1.62 15.35 -0.47
C LEU A 210 2.35 16.58 0.08
N GLY A 211 3.66 16.69 -0.16
CA GLY A 211 4.45 17.88 0.17
C GLY A 211 4.18 18.40 1.59
N SER A 212 3.81 19.67 1.72
CA SER A 212 3.52 20.31 3.00
C SER A 212 2.25 19.79 3.70
N LYS A 213 1.36 19.06 3.02
CA LYS A 213 0.18 18.44 3.65
C LYS A 213 0.58 17.40 4.70
N LEU A 214 1.72 16.72 4.51
CA LEU A 214 2.25 15.75 5.48
C LEU A 214 2.51 16.35 6.87
N THR A 215 2.89 17.63 6.92
CA THR A 215 3.24 18.33 8.17
C THR A 215 2.15 19.29 8.67
N LYS A 216 1.11 19.51 7.87
CA LYS A 216 -0.01 20.41 8.19
C LYS A 216 -1.32 19.66 8.36
N GLU A 217 -1.90 19.21 7.24
CA GLU A 217 -3.23 18.61 7.19
C GLU A 217 -3.26 17.19 7.79
N TYR A 218 -2.17 16.42 7.56
CA TYR A 218 -2.05 15.02 8.00
C TYR A 218 -0.98 14.81 9.08
N ALA A 219 -0.56 15.87 9.76
CA ALA A 219 0.47 15.79 10.81
C ALA A 219 0.10 14.78 11.92
N ASP A 220 -1.18 14.66 12.26
CA ASP A 220 -1.69 13.74 13.27
C ASP A 220 -1.73 12.26 12.82
N PHE A 221 -1.56 11.99 11.52
CA PHE A 221 -1.43 10.62 10.98
C PHE A 221 -0.04 10.04 11.22
N PHE A 222 0.95 10.90 11.44
CA PHE A 222 2.36 10.52 11.60
C PHE A 222 2.82 10.58 13.05
N GLU A 223 3.83 9.76 13.36
CA GLU A 223 4.54 9.88 14.62
C GLU A 223 5.21 11.26 14.72
N PRO A 224 5.26 11.89 15.91
CA PRO A 224 6.03 13.11 16.10
C PRO A 224 7.50 12.88 15.70
N GLU A 225 8.08 13.81 14.94
CA GLU A 225 9.51 13.74 14.62
C GLU A 225 10.30 13.81 15.92
N THR A 226 11.00 12.74 16.26
CA THR A 226 11.95 12.74 17.38
C THR A 226 13.16 13.55 16.93
N VAL A 227 13.24 14.81 17.34
CA VAL A 227 14.44 15.63 17.18
C VAL A 227 15.57 14.91 17.95
N LYS A 228 16.56 14.37 17.22
CA LYS A 228 17.82 13.87 17.81
C LYS A 228 18.78 15.00 18.02
#